data_543014981747a85162914a5a641e24e2
#
_entry.id   543014981747a85162914a5a641e24e2
#
_cell.length_a   1.000
_cell.length_b   1.000
_cell.length_c   1.000
_cell.angle_alpha   90.00
_cell.angle_beta   90.00
_cell.angle_gamma   90.00
#
_symmetry.space_group_name_H-M   'P 1'
#
loop_
_entity.id
_entity.type
_entity.pdbx_description
1 polymer ?
#
loop_
_entity_poly.entity_id
_entity_poly.type
_entity_poly.pdbx_seq_one_letter_code
_entity_poly.pdbx_strand_id
1 'polypeptide(L)'
;MIDTGFRGKSYGWERIKIRDPETGVIYLQLTNAPVNSQVLYFEHQNFTSDNQSVLFLSQRFASRNSGWDLFRVSVDGTNLVQLTDEEYSLGSPIPSPNKARSIYGVRKNSLLLLDIDTFEEQEIARCQEVSGLGPSTMTGDGKYYLACASSKADSTRMIVRFRTDGSEIATFAHGYPHNHLTVNYHGTILAFNGRDGEYTCGINGEDLHKISDAQQFAHCMWHGQTNLRQGTLLPPGHAIATAEVDDIEKTIICNGPYFWHSASSRDGQWIISDTNWPDQGLILIHVTSGRYTTLVNPKSKIGHQDITHPHPSFNWDNNMVVFCSNQTGLSQVYVCEIPDEIRNELETGNLNYRLRWQK
;
A
#
# COMPACT_ATOMS: atom_id res chain seq x y z
N MET A 1 -13.37 -29.42 -22.46
CA MET A 1 -13.70 -28.74 -21.19
C MET A 1 -13.76 -27.26 -21.49
N ILE A 2 -14.87 -26.60 -21.20
CA ILE A 2 -14.95 -25.14 -21.32
C ILE A 2 -14.17 -24.64 -20.11
N ASP A 3 -13.03 -23.99 -20.35
CA ASP A 3 -12.27 -23.29 -19.34
C ASP A 3 -13.17 -22.14 -18.84
N THR A 4 -13.73 -22.29 -17.66
CA THR A 4 -14.60 -21.29 -17.00
C THR A 4 -13.80 -20.32 -16.12
N GLY A 5 -12.48 -20.45 -16.10
CA GLY A 5 -11.58 -19.59 -15.35
C GLY A 5 -11.56 -18.17 -15.89
N PHE A 6 -11.42 -17.20 -14.99
CA PHE A 6 -11.31 -15.79 -15.35
C PHE A 6 -9.86 -15.30 -15.34
N ARG A 7 -8.94 -16.10 -14.83
CA ARG A 7 -7.51 -15.81 -14.80
C ARG A 7 -6.98 -15.61 -16.22
N GLY A 8 -6.25 -14.53 -16.44
CA GLY A 8 -5.74 -14.15 -17.77
C GLY A 8 -6.75 -13.44 -18.67
N LYS A 9 -8.01 -13.27 -18.23
CA LYS A 9 -9.01 -12.56 -19.00
C LYS A 9 -8.65 -11.08 -19.13
N SER A 10 -8.61 -10.60 -20.38
CA SER A 10 -8.43 -9.17 -20.67
C SER A 10 -9.78 -8.47 -20.79
N TYR A 11 -9.86 -7.26 -20.23
CA TYR A 11 -11.05 -6.38 -20.26
C TYR A 11 -10.82 -5.15 -21.13
N GLY A 12 -9.69 -5.08 -21.85
CA GLY A 12 -9.34 -3.93 -22.68
C GLY A 12 -8.93 -2.73 -21.82
N TRP A 13 -9.73 -1.67 -21.87
CA TRP A 13 -9.49 -0.45 -21.11
C TRP A 13 -10.80 0.21 -20.66
N GLU A 14 -10.75 0.86 -19.50
CA GLU A 14 -11.89 1.56 -18.88
C GLU A 14 -11.54 3.01 -18.52
N ARG A 15 -10.39 3.47 -18.95
CA ARG A 15 -9.82 4.75 -18.54
C ARG A 15 -10.68 5.95 -18.87
N ILE A 16 -10.73 6.89 -17.93
CA ILE A 16 -11.34 8.20 -18.09
C ILE A 16 -10.34 9.25 -17.66
N LYS A 17 -10.05 10.22 -18.54
CA LYS A 17 -9.17 11.35 -18.21
C LYS A 17 -10.00 12.42 -17.53
N ILE A 18 -9.58 12.87 -16.36
CA ILE A 18 -10.28 13.82 -15.51
C ILE A 18 -9.35 15.00 -15.22
N ARG A 19 -9.88 16.21 -15.29
CA ARG A 19 -9.21 17.40 -14.75
C ARG A 19 -9.89 17.76 -13.43
N ASP A 20 -9.11 17.82 -12.36
CA ASP A 20 -9.59 18.26 -11.06
C ASP A 20 -10.11 19.70 -11.14
N PRO A 21 -11.36 19.98 -10.74
CA PRO A 21 -11.94 21.31 -10.85
C PRO A 21 -11.36 22.31 -9.84
N GLU A 22 -10.69 21.88 -8.79
CA GLU A 22 -10.12 22.76 -7.77
C GLU A 22 -8.63 23.02 -7.99
N THR A 23 -7.87 21.98 -8.36
CA THR A 23 -6.42 22.07 -8.50
C THR A 23 -5.95 22.24 -9.94
N GLY A 24 -6.79 21.90 -10.93
CA GLY A 24 -6.44 21.89 -12.34
C GLY A 24 -5.57 20.70 -12.75
N VAL A 25 -5.17 19.85 -11.83
CA VAL A 25 -4.34 18.67 -12.10
C VAL A 25 -5.13 17.63 -12.89
N ILE A 26 -4.47 16.96 -13.83
CA ILE A 26 -5.07 15.91 -14.64
C ILE A 26 -4.71 14.55 -14.02
N TYR A 27 -5.72 13.68 -13.86
CA TYR A 27 -5.54 12.32 -13.40
C TYR A 27 -6.38 11.34 -14.23
N LEU A 28 -6.05 10.05 -14.17
CA LEU A 28 -6.76 9.01 -14.87
C LEU A 28 -7.55 8.14 -13.90
N GLN A 29 -8.82 7.91 -14.16
CA GLN A 29 -9.57 6.80 -13.63
C GLN A 29 -9.19 5.55 -14.44
N LEU A 30 -8.70 4.51 -13.77
CA LEU A 30 -8.21 3.29 -14.44
C LEU A 30 -9.29 2.21 -14.55
N THR A 31 -10.26 2.23 -13.63
CA THR A 31 -11.37 1.25 -13.58
C THR A 31 -12.72 1.96 -13.59
N ASN A 32 -13.71 1.39 -14.28
CA ASN A 32 -15.06 1.97 -14.40
C ASN A 32 -16.17 0.90 -14.49
N ALA A 33 -15.90 -0.32 -14.07
CA ALA A 33 -16.95 -1.34 -13.97
C ALA A 33 -17.92 -1.03 -12.82
N PRO A 34 -19.19 -1.48 -12.90
CA PRO A 34 -20.19 -1.25 -11.85
C PRO A 34 -19.98 -2.17 -10.63
N VAL A 35 -18.75 -2.25 -10.14
CA VAL A 35 -18.30 -3.00 -8.98
C VAL A 35 -17.21 -2.23 -8.26
N ASN A 36 -16.95 -2.54 -6.99
CA ASN A 36 -15.84 -1.92 -6.28
C ASN A 36 -14.49 -2.45 -6.77
N SER A 37 -13.55 -1.53 -6.93
CA SER A 37 -12.14 -1.78 -7.17
C SER A 37 -11.32 -0.92 -6.22
N GLN A 38 -10.23 -1.46 -5.66
CA GLN A 38 -9.41 -0.76 -4.67
C GLN A 38 -7.92 -1.09 -4.83
N VAL A 39 -7.07 -0.16 -4.47
CA VAL A 39 -5.61 -0.39 -4.34
C VAL A 39 -5.32 -1.42 -3.24
N LEU A 40 -4.12 -1.97 -3.20
CA LEU A 40 -3.78 -3.03 -2.24
C LEU A 40 -3.84 -2.53 -0.80
N TYR A 41 -3.22 -1.44 -0.50
CA TYR A 41 -3.25 -0.64 0.73
C TYR A 41 -2.08 0.35 0.69
N PHE A 42 -2.12 1.42 1.45
CA PHE A 42 -1.08 2.45 1.39
C PHE A 42 0.30 1.99 1.92
N GLU A 43 0.34 0.98 2.78
CA GLU A 43 1.57 0.37 3.31
C GLU A 43 2.31 -0.48 2.27
N HIS A 44 1.64 -0.83 1.17
CA HIS A 44 2.17 -1.69 0.14
C HIS A 44 2.50 -0.91 -1.14
N GLN A 45 3.49 -1.40 -1.88
CA GLN A 45 3.70 -0.94 -3.23
C GLN A 45 2.56 -1.46 -4.13
N ASN A 46 1.93 -0.54 -4.86
CA ASN A 46 0.83 -0.87 -5.78
C ASN A 46 1.28 -0.94 -7.25
N PHE A 47 2.49 -0.50 -7.54
CA PHE A 47 3.06 -0.53 -8.88
C PHE A 47 4.03 -1.70 -9.05
N THR A 48 4.07 -2.27 -10.24
CA THR A 48 5.18 -3.15 -10.64
C THR A 48 6.50 -2.38 -10.60
N SER A 49 7.63 -3.07 -10.36
CA SER A 49 8.92 -2.37 -10.17
C SER A 49 9.48 -1.70 -11.42
N ASP A 50 8.89 -1.97 -12.59
CA ASP A 50 9.12 -1.23 -13.84
C ASP A 50 8.22 0.01 -14.01
N ASN A 51 7.34 0.30 -13.04
CA ASN A 51 6.32 1.35 -13.07
C ASN A 51 5.31 1.25 -14.23
N GLN A 52 5.21 0.10 -14.92
CA GLN A 52 4.35 -0.04 -16.08
C GLN A 52 2.91 -0.42 -15.74
N SER A 53 2.68 -1.02 -14.59
CA SER A 53 1.34 -1.49 -14.20
C SER A 53 1.01 -1.16 -12.75
N VAL A 54 -0.28 -0.92 -12.53
CA VAL A 54 -0.90 -0.84 -11.21
C VAL A 54 -1.56 -2.18 -10.88
N LEU A 55 -1.34 -2.67 -9.67
CA LEU A 55 -2.02 -3.82 -9.09
C LEU A 55 -3.17 -3.35 -8.20
N PHE A 56 -4.30 -4.01 -8.30
CA PHE A 56 -5.48 -3.64 -7.54
C PHE A 56 -6.40 -4.84 -7.30
N LEU A 57 -7.26 -4.74 -6.31
CA LEU A 57 -8.31 -5.71 -6.03
C LEU A 57 -9.64 -5.24 -6.62
N SER A 58 -10.44 -6.17 -7.15
CA SER A 58 -11.77 -5.86 -7.67
C SER A 58 -12.76 -6.97 -7.33
N GLN A 59 -14.01 -6.58 -7.08
CA GLN A 59 -15.15 -7.48 -6.92
C GLN A 59 -15.70 -7.96 -8.27
N ARG A 60 -15.01 -7.68 -9.34
CA ARG A 60 -15.33 -8.11 -10.69
C ARG A 60 -15.16 -9.63 -10.79
N PHE A 61 -16.26 -10.34 -11.00
CA PHE A 61 -16.28 -11.80 -11.05
C PHE A 61 -15.61 -12.48 -9.84
N ALA A 62 -15.61 -11.78 -8.72
CA ALA A 62 -15.10 -12.34 -7.48
C ALA A 62 -15.87 -13.60 -7.11
N SER A 63 -15.15 -14.57 -6.57
CA SER A 63 -15.75 -15.77 -6.03
C SER A 63 -16.72 -15.43 -4.90
N ARG A 64 -17.72 -16.26 -4.70
CA ARG A 64 -18.66 -16.12 -3.58
C ARG A 64 -17.97 -16.20 -2.21
N ASN A 65 -16.75 -16.73 -2.17
CA ASN A 65 -16.02 -16.99 -0.93
C ASN A 65 -15.02 -15.90 -0.58
N SER A 66 -14.32 -15.30 -1.56
CA SER A 66 -13.29 -14.27 -1.30
C SER A 66 -13.79 -12.84 -1.50
N GLY A 67 -14.77 -12.65 -2.36
CA GLY A 67 -15.30 -11.32 -2.69
C GLY A 67 -14.37 -10.42 -3.51
N TRP A 68 -13.07 -10.73 -3.62
CA TRP A 68 -12.07 -9.91 -4.29
C TRP A 68 -11.05 -10.75 -5.05
N ASP A 69 -10.77 -10.34 -6.28
CA ASP A 69 -9.69 -10.88 -7.11
C ASP A 69 -8.63 -9.81 -7.40
N LEU A 70 -7.42 -10.28 -7.70
CA LEU A 70 -6.29 -9.42 -8.06
C LEU A 70 -6.30 -9.16 -9.57
N PHE A 71 -6.06 -7.91 -9.93
CA PHE A 71 -5.98 -7.42 -11.29
C PHE A 71 -4.71 -6.60 -11.50
N ARG A 72 -4.32 -6.44 -12.77
CA ARG A 72 -3.38 -5.41 -13.19
C ARG A 72 -3.99 -4.55 -14.29
N VAL A 73 -3.55 -3.32 -14.36
CA VAL A 73 -3.83 -2.39 -15.45
C VAL A 73 -2.57 -1.58 -15.75
N SER A 74 -2.28 -1.27 -17.01
CA SER A 74 -1.18 -0.37 -17.35
C SER A 74 -1.43 1.04 -16.77
N VAL A 75 -0.38 1.77 -16.41
CA VAL A 75 -0.49 3.12 -15.82
C VAL A 75 -1.21 4.12 -16.75
N ASP A 76 -1.22 3.87 -18.05
CA ASP A 76 -1.98 4.63 -19.05
C ASP A 76 -3.46 4.21 -19.13
N GLY A 77 -3.90 3.24 -18.33
CA GLY A 77 -5.26 2.70 -18.26
C GLY A 77 -5.59 1.65 -19.32
N THR A 78 -4.61 1.16 -20.08
CA THR A 78 -4.77 0.04 -21.01
C THR A 78 -4.45 -1.32 -20.36
N ASN A 79 -4.66 -2.41 -21.08
CA ASN A 79 -4.26 -3.77 -20.66
C ASN A 79 -4.79 -4.19 -19.27
N LEU A 80 -6.06 -3.95 -19.01
CA LEU A 80 -6.71 -4.42 -17.79
C LEU A 80 -6.90 -5.93 -17.86
N VAL A 81 -6.27 -6.66 -16.94
CA VAL A 81 -6.23 -8.14 -16.92
C VAL A 81 -6.47 -8.67 -15.51
N GLN A 82 -7.26 -9.72 -15.42
CA GLN A 82 -7.48 -10.47 -14.16
C GLN A 82 -6.33 -11.45 -13.92
N LEU A 83 -5.76 -11.42 -12.71
CA LEU A 83 -4.61 -12.24 -12.33
C LEU A 83 -4.99 -13.44 -11.48
N THR A 84 -6.08 -13.36 -10.72
CA THR A 84 -6.55 -14.43 -9.83
C THR A 84 -8.03 -14.73 -10.06
N ASP A 85 -8.46 -15.90 -9.59
CA ASP A 85 -9.85 -16.35 -9.50
C ASP A 85 -10.01 -17.31 -8.31
N GLU A 86 -11.15 -17.99 -8.20
CA GLU A 86 -11.42 -18.92 -7.10
C GLU A 86 -10.36 -20.01 -6.92
N GLU A 87 -9.87 -20.57 -8.03
CA GLU A 87 -8.89 -21.67 -8.01
C GLU A 87 -7.49 -21.15 -7.70
N TYR A 88 -7.17 -19.97 -8.22
CA TYR A 88 -5.82 -19.37 -8.18
C TYR A 88 -5.78 -18.11 -7.32
N SER A 89 -6.46 -18.12 -6.17
CA SER A 89 -6.45 -16.99 -5.23
C SER A 89 -5.04 -16.70 -4.69
N LEU A 90 -4.73 -15.41 -4.48
CA LEU A 90 -3.46 -14.95 -3.93
C LEU A 90 -3.72 -13.89 -2.85
N GLY A 91 -3.44 -14.24 -1.61
CA GLY A 91 -3.53 -13.32 -0.47
C GLY A 91 -2.29 -12.46 -0.31
N SER A 92 -2.45 -11.27 0.25
CA SER A 92 -1.38 -10.30 0.53
C SER A 92 -0.38 -10.14 -0.62
N PRO A 93 -0.83 -9.79 -1.82
CA PRO A 93 0.04 -9.68 -2.99
C PRO A 93 1.00 -8.49 -2.83
N ILE A 94 2.30 -8.73 -3.08
CA ILE A 94 3.35 -7.72 -3.04
C ILE A 94 4.16 -7.80 -4.34
N PRO A 95 4.25 -6.71 -5.13
CA PRO A 95 5.10 -6.67 -6.32
C PRO A 95 6.56 -6.95 -5.95
N SER A 96 7.21 -7.78 -6.74
CA SER A 96 8.62 -8.06 -6.54
C SER A 96 9.48 -6.83 -6.87
N PRO A 97 10.34 -6.36 -5.95
CA PRO A 97 11.24 -5.24 -6.24
C PRO A 97 12.32 -5.58 -7.27
N ASN A 98 12.62 -6.88 -7.46
CA ASN A 98 13.73 -7.36 -8.30
C ASN A 98 13.28 -8.08 -9.57
N LYS A 99 11.98 -8.38 -9.71
CA LYS A 99 11.41 -9.08 -10.87
C LYS A 99 10.18 -8.30 -11.33
N ALA A 100 10.37 -7.37 -12.24
CA ALA A 100 9.40 -6.35 -12.63
C ALA A 100 8.00 -6.88 -12.95
N ARG A 101 7.91 -8.08 -13.50
CA ARG A 101 6.64 -8.70 -13.92
C ARG A 101 6.19 -9.83 -13.01
N SER A 102 6.61 -9.82 -11.74
CA SER A 102 6.27 -10.87 -10.77
C SER A 102 5.73 -10.31 -9.47
N ILE A 103 4.84 -11.08 -8.84
CA ILE A 103 4.19 -10.76 -7.56
C ILE A 103 4.43 -11.93 -6.61
N TYR A 104 4.88 -11.63 -5.41
CA TYR A 104 4.81 -12.58 -4.30
C TYR A 104 3.44 -12.49 -3.62
N GLY A 105 2.97 -13.60 -3.09
CA GLY A 105 1.76 -13.66 -2.29
C GLY A 105 1.58 -15.01 -1.64
N VAL A 106 0.53 -15.16 -0.86
CA VAL A 106 0.32 -16.37 -0.07
C VAL A 106 -0.96 -17.11 -0.45
N ARG A 107 -0.91 -18.43 -0.39
CA ARG A 107 -2.09 -19.31 -0.47
C ARG A 107 -2.00 -20.36 0.63
N LYS A 108 -2.98 -20.35 1.55
CA LYS A 108 -2.95 -21.18 2.76
C LYS A 108 -1.66 -20.93 3.55
N ASN A 109 -0.75 -21.90 3.56
CA ASN A 109 0.53 -21.86 4.28
C ASN A 109 1.76 -21.80 3.36
N SER A 110 1.57 -21.48 2.09
CA SER A 110 2.62 -21.41 1.07
C SER A 110 2.86 -19.97 0.61
N LEU A 111 4.13 -19.65 0.37
CA LEU A 111 4.57 -18.47 -0.39
C LEU A 111 4.62 -18.84 -1.87
N LEU A 112 4.00 -18.04 -2.70
CA LEU A 112 3.95 -18.21 -4.15
C LEU A 112 4.61 -17.02 -4.85
N LEU A 113 5.16 -17.26 -6.03
CA LEU A 113 5.57 -16.26 -7.00
C LEU A 113 4.70 -16.43 -8.24
N LEU A 114 4.02 -15.37 -8.64
CA LEU A 114 3.18 -15.30 -9.84
C LEU A 114 3.84 -14.39 -10.87
N ASP A 115 4.05 -14.89 -12.09
CA ASP A 115 4.34 -14.06 -13.26
C ASP A 115 3.03 -13.46 -13.80
N ILE A 116 2.95 -12.12 -13.90
CA ILE A 116 1.71 -11.43 -14.24
C ILE A 116 1.40 -11.39 -15.73
N ASP A 117 2.29 -11.85 -16.59
CA ASP A 117 2.10 -11.89 -18.05
C ASP A 117 1.83 -13.32 -18.55
N THR A 118 2.56 -14.30 -18.01
CA THR A 118 2.39 -15.72 -18.39
C THR A 118 1.39 -16.44 -17.47
N PHE A 119 1.09 -15.89 -16.30
CA PHE A 119 0.26 -16.48 -15.25
C PHE A 119 0.87 -17.77 -14.65
N GLU A 120 2.14 -18.03 -14.90
CA GLU A 120 2.86 -19.13 -14.27
C GLU A 120 3.02 -18.86 -12.76
N GLU A 121 2.70 -19.87 -11.96
CA GLU A 121 2.88 -19.85 -10.51
C GLU A 121 3.98 -20.81 -10.10
N GLN A 122 4.82 -20.34 -9.20
CA GLN A 122 5.84 -21.16 -8.54
C GLN A 122 5.58 -21.14 -7.03
N GLU A 123 5.41 -22.32 -6.41
CA GLU A 123 5.51 -22.43 -4.96
C GLU A 123 6.97 -22.27 -4.55
N ILE A 124 7.28 -21.21 -3.82
CA ILE A 124 8.63 -20.90 -3.34
C ILE A 124 8.95 -21.71 -2.09
N ALA A 125 8.03 -21.70 -1.12
CA ALA A 125 8.20 -22.38 0.14
C ALA A 125 6.86 -22.62 0.84
N ARG A 126 6.84 -23.62 1.74
CA ARG A 126 5.66 -23.99 2.51
C ARG A 126 5.99 -24.16 3.99
N CYS A 127 5.37 -23.38 4.86
CA CYS A 127 5.52 -23.52 6.31
C CYS A 127 4.51 -24.56 6.83
N GLN A 128 5.00 -25.73 7.26
CA GLN A 128 4.15 -26.84 7.71
C GLN A 128 3.50 -26.58 9.08
N GLU A 129 4.07 -25.69 9.88
CA GLU A 129 3.66 -25.42 11.26
C GLU A 129 2.44 -24.52 11.37
N VAL A 130 2.07 -23.81 10.28
CA VAL A 130 0.98 -22.83 10.30
C VAL A 130 -0.24 -23.31 9.50
N SER A 131 -1.41 -22.90 9.95
CA SER A 131 -2.71 -23.17 9.28
C SER A 131 -3.01 -22.21 8.15
N GLY A 132 -2.46 -20.99 8.20
CA GLY A 132 -2.66 -19.95 7.20
C GLY A 132 -1.74 -18.77 7.44
N LEU A 133 -1.54 -17.99 6.37
CA LEU A 133 -0.77 -16.76 6.34
C LEU A 133 -1.72 -15.58 6.09
N GLY A 134 -1.42 -14.44 6.70
CA GLY A 134 -2.26 -13.24 6.69
C GLY A 134 -1.50 -11.99 6.23
N PRO A 135 -1.73 -10.83 6.86
CA PRO A 135 -1.05 -9.59 6.52
C PRO A 135 0.46 -9.78 6.41
N SER A 136 1.05 -9.24 5.36
CA SER A 136 2.42 -9.54 4.98
C SER A 136 3.18 -8.28 4.60
N THR A 137 4.50 -8.39 4.62
CA THR A 137 5.42 -7.35 4.15
C THR A 137 6.62 -8.00 3.44
N MET A 138 7.41 -7.20 2.74
CA MET A 138 8.61 -7.65 2.04
C MET A 138 9.75 -6.67 2.22
N THR A 139 10.97 -7.17 2.38
CA THR A 139 12.17 -6.32 2.44
C THR A 139 12.40 -5.59 1.13
N GLY A 140 12.94 -4.37 1.21
CA GLY A 140 13.18 -3.52 0.05
C GLY A 140 14.13 -4.11 -1.00
N ASP A 141 15.01 -5.05 -0.58
CA ASP A 141 15.89 -5.83 -1.45
C ASP A 141 15.23 -7.10 -2.02
N GLY A 142 13.98 -7.39 -1.63
CA GLY A 142 13.22 -8.54 -2.08
C GLY A 142 13.72 -9.91 -1.58
N LYS A 143 14.62 -9.95 -0.59
CA LYS A 143 15.17 -11.21 -0.07
C LYS A 143 14.23 -11.96 0.84
N TYR A 144 13.42 -11.24 1.61
CA TYR A 144 12.51 -11.85 2.58
C TYR A 144 11.09 -11.39 2.38
N TYR A 145 10.17 -12.34 2.44
CA TYR A 145 8.74 -12.13 2.56
C TYR A 145 8.32 -12.57 3.96
N LEU A 146 7.62 -11.70 4.68
CA LEU A 146 7.19 -11.94 6.05
C LEU A 146 5.67 -11.86 6.15
N ALA A 147 5.08 -12.76 6.92
CA ALA A 147 3.63 -12.82 7.08
C ALA A 147 3.24 -13.11 8.52
N CYS A 148 2.17 -12.46 8.98
CA CYS A 148 1.47 -12.91 10.17
C CYS A 148 0.85 -14.28 9.91
N ALA A 149 0.90 -15.18 10.89
CA ALA A 149 0.43 -16.54 10.76
C ALA A 149 -0.26 -17.03 12.03
N SER A 150 -0.94 -18.17 11.92
CA SER A 150 -1.51 -18.89 13.07
C SER A 150 -0.96 -20.32 13.11
N SER A 151 -0.44 -20.73 14.26
CA SER A 151 0.02 -22.10 14.51
C SER A 151 -1.08 -23.12 14.28
N LYS A 152 -0.74 -24.26 13.68
CA LYS A 152 -1.66 -25.40 13.56
C LYS A 152 -1.94 -26.06 14.89
N ALA A 153 -0.99 -26.04 15.81
CA ALA A 153 -1.07 -26.77 17.06
C ALA A 153 -2.06 -26.14 18.05
N ASP A 154 -2.03 -24.80 18.18
CA ASP A 154 -2.73 -24.10 19.25
C ASP A 154 -3.34 -22.76 18.81
N SER A 155 -3.29 -22.43 17.51
CA SER A 155 -3.74 -21.17 16.93
C SER A 155 -2.96 -19.92 17.43
N THR A 156 -1.83 -20.11 18.11
CA THR A 156 -0.96 -19.01 18.53
C THR A 156 -0.52 -18.19 17.31
N ARG A 157 -0.63 -16.88 17.42
CA ARG A 157 -0.17 -15.95 16.38
C ARG A 157 1.36 -15.90 16.38
N MET A 158 1.95 -15.74 15.19
CA MET A 158 3.39 -15.65 15.01
C MET A 158 3.72 -14.93 13.70
N ILE A 159 4.97 -14.60 13.51
CA ILE A 159 5.50 -14.17 12.21
C ILE A 159 6.21 -15.34 11.57
N VAL A 160 5.94 -15.57 10.28
CA VAL A 160 6.73 -16.47 9.42
C VAL A 160 7.54 -15.61 8.47
N ARG A 161 8.84 -15.85 8.40
CA ARG A 161 9.75 -15.27 7.43
C ARG A 161 10.13 -16.34 6.41
N PHE A 162 9.93 -16.03 5.14
CA PHE A 162 10.37 -16.83 4.01
C PHE A 162 11.53 -16.14 3.32
N ARG A 163 12.58 -16.85 3.03
CA ARG A 163 13.55 -16.40 2.05
C ARG A 163 13.00 -16.63 0.65
N THR A 164 13.07 -15.62 -0.20
CA THR A 164 12.40 -15.63 -1.52
C THR A 164 13.04 -16.57 -2.55
N ASP A 165 14.22 -17.12 -2.26
CA ASP A 165 14.84 -18.20 -3.00
C ASP A 165 14.40 -19.61 -2.52
N GLY A 166 13.57 -19.70 -1.48
CA GLY A 166 13.06 -20.94 -0.92
C GLY A 166 13.99 -21.67 0.04
N SER A 167 15.20 -21.15 0.28
CA SER A 167 16.24 -21.85 1.06
C SER A 167 16.02 -21.81 2.57
N GLU A 168 15.15 -20.93 3.07
CA GLU A 168 14.97 -20.74 4.52
C GLU A 168 13.52 -20.36 4.86
N ILE A 169 13.02 -20.93 5.96
CA ILE A 169 11.78 -20.54 6.64
C ILE A 169 12.10 -20.43 8.14
N ALA A 170 11.65 -19.33 8.75
CA ALA A 170 11.76 -19.12 10.20
C ALA A 170 10.45 -18.65 10.79
N THR A 171 10.18 -19.02 12.05
CA THR A 171 9.01 -18.57 12.82
C THR A 171 9.48 -17.90 14.10
N PHE A 172 8.84 -16.79 14.47
CA PHE A 172 9.20 -16.02 15.68
C PHE A 172 8.04 -15.11 16.14
N ALA A 173 8.26 -14.31 17.19
CA ALA A 173 7.28 -13.39 17.78
C ALA A 173 5.95 -14.10 18.16
N HIS A 174 6.06 -15.27 18.78
CA HIS A 174 4.90 -16.08 19.16
C HIS A 174 4.01 -15.36 20.18
N GLY A 175 2.71 -15.26 19.87
CA GLY A 175 1.67 -14.65 20.71
C GLY A 175 1.46 -13.15 20.48
N TYR A 176 2.29 -12.48 19.71
CA TYR A 176 2.29 -11.01 19.58
C TYR A 176 1.59 -10.45 18.35
N PRO A 177 1.89 -10.89 17.10
CA PRO A 177 1.45 -10.17 15.90
C PRO A 177 -0.06 -10.27 15.68
N HIS A 178 -0.68 -9.13 15.33
CA HIS A 178 -2.09 -9.04 15.03
C HIS A 178 -2.33 -8.56 13.59
N ASN A 179 -1.80 -7.38 13.23
CA ASN A 179 -1.92 -6.77 11.90
C ASN A 179 -0.84 -5.69 11.70
N HIS A 180 -0.91 -4.94 10.60
CA HIS A 180 0.01 -3.86 10.23
C HIS A 180 1.49 -4.26 10.32
N LEU A 181 1.81 -5.46 9.82
CA LEU A 181 3.19 -5.91 9.75
C LEU A 181 3.92 -5.15 8.65
N THR A 182 4.94 -4.40 9.03
CA THR A 182 5.79 -3.64 8.13
C THR A 182 7.26 -3.87 8.44
N VAL A 183 8.11 -3.81 7.41
CA VAL A 183 9.56 -3.90 7.54
C VAL A 183 10.19 -2.61 7.02
N ASN A 184 11.24 -2.11 7.69
CA ASN A 184 11.98 -0.94 7.22
C ASN A 184 12.66 -1.23 5.87
N TYR A 185 13.02 -0.19 5.14
CA TYR A 185 13.62 -0.32 3.82
C TYR A 185 14.85 -1.23 3.79
N HIS A 186 15.70 -1.17 4.82
CA HIS A 186 16.92 -1.96 4.92
C HIS A 186 16.68 -3.44 5.28
N GLY A 187 15.45 -3.81 5.61
CA GLY A 187 15.11 -5.19 5.95
C GLY A 187 15.69 -5.65 7.28
N THR A 188 15.87 -4.75 8.24
CA THR A 188 16.51 -5.03 9.53
C THR A 188 15.55 -4.99 10.71
N ILE A 189 14.50 -4.16 10.64
CA ILE A 189 13.57 -3.90 11.75
C ILE A 189 12.14 -4.12 11.28
N LEU A 190 11.36 -4.83 12.07
CA LEU A 190 9.92 -5.02 11.90
C LEU A 190 9.15 -4.15 12.87
N ALA A 191 7.99 -3.67 12.43
CA ALA A 191 6.98 -3.09 13.32
C ALA A 191 5.62 -3.70 13.01
N PHE A 192 4.81 -3.94 14.04
CA PHE A 192 3.49 -4.54 13.92
C PHE A 192 2.61 -4.21 15.12
N ASN A 193 1.29 -4.27 14.91
CA ASN A 193 0.35 -4.17 16.00
C ASN A 193 0.21 -5.52 16.70
N GLY A 194 0.34 -5.52 18.02
CA GLY A 194 -0.06 -6.61 18.91
C GLY A 194 -1.48 -6.40 19.43
N ARG A 195 -1.87 -7.21 20.40
CA ARG A 195 -3.20 -7.11 21.03
C ARG A 195 -3.36 -5.83 21.88
N ASP A 196 -2.30 -5.39 22.50
CA ASP A 196 -2.27 -4.38 23.56
C ASP A 196 -1.34 -3.19 23.24
N GLY A 197 -0.91 -3.05 21.98
CA GLY A 197 -0.07 -1.95 21.50
C GLY A 197 0.76 -2.30 20.30
N GLU A 198 1.71 -1.45 19.99
CA GLU A 198 2.66 -1.63 18.91
C GLU A 198 3.95 -2.27 19.41
N TYR A 199 4.51 -3.14 18.58
CA TYR A 199 5.72 -3.90 18.85
C TYR A 199 6.73 -3.71 17.73
N THR A 200 8.00 -3.86 18.10
CA THR A 200 9.13 -3.93 17.16
C THR A 200 10.00 -5.14 17.50
N CYS A 201 10.72 -5.62 16.50
CA CYS A 201 11.80 -6.60 16.65
C CYS A 201 12.73 -6.54 15.45
N GLY A 202 13.89 -7.13 15.56
CA GLY A 202 14.75 -7.39 14.40
C GLY A 202 14.15 -8.40 13.43
N ILE A 203 14.72 -8.47 12.23
CA ILE A 203 14.23 -9.33 11.13
C ILE A 203 14.21 -10.82 11.45
N ASN A 204 14.95 -11.26 12.46
CA ASN A 204 15.00 -12.63 12.96
C ASN A 204 14.22 -12.83 14.26
N GLY A 205 13.51 -11.79 14.74
CA GLY A 205 12.77 -11.81 15.99
C GLY A 205 13.58 -11.42 17.24
N GLU A 206 14.84 -10.99 17.06
CA GLU A 206 15.65 -10.44 18.15
C GLU A 206 15.08 -9.14 18.68
N ASP A 207 15.38 -8.81 19.93
CA ASP A 207 15.00 -7.57 20.62
C ASP A 207 13.49 -7.24 20.53
N LEU A 208 12.64 -8.27 20.62
CA LEU A 208 11.19 -8.10 20.61
C LEU A 208 10.74 -7.33 21.83
N HIS A 209 10.18 -6.15 21.63
CA HIS A 209 9.65 -5.32 22.72
C HIS A 209 8.49 -4.43 22.25
N LYS A 210 7.76 -3.92 23.22
CA LYS A 210 6.64 -3.01 23.00
C LYS A 210 7.15 -1.58 22.94
N ILE A 211 6.75 -0.86 21.87
CA ILE A 211 7.15 0.54 21.66
C ILE A 211 6.04 1.53 22.03
N SER A 212 4.79 1.09 22.14
CA SER A 212 3.66 1.96 22.50
C SER A 212 2.51 1.16 23.09
N ASP A 213 1.86 1.69 24.13
CA ASP A 213 0.62 1.15 24.73
C ASP A 213 -0.62 1.50 23.92
N ALA A 214 -0.56 2.53 23.12
CA ALA A 214 -1.61 2.98 22.22
C ALA A 214 -0.96 3.42 20.92
N GLN A 215 -1.73 3.47 19.85
CA GLN A 215 -1.25 4.01 18.59
C GLN A 215 -0.84 5.47 18.78
N GLN A 216 0.44 5.71 18.99
CA GLN A 216 0.99 7.07 19.07
C GLN A 216 0.87 7.76 17.72
N PHE A 217 1.05 6.98 16.68
CA PHE A 217 0.71 7.35 15.32
C PHE A 217 -0.48 6.52 14.85
N ALA A 218 -1.43 7.13 14.18
CA ALA A 218 -2.38 6.38 13.37
C ALA A 218 -1.74 6.05 12.02
N HIS A 219 -2.03 4.86 11.51
CA HIS A 219 -1.61 4.44 10.17
C HIS A 219 -0.10 4.60 9.93
N CYS A 220 0.68 3.97 10.80
CA CYS A 220 2.13 4.05 10.75
C CYS A 220 2.73 3.26 9.60
N MET A 221 3.79 3.82 9.03
CA MET A 221 4.69 3.15 8.11
C MET A 221 6.14 3.60 8.32
N TRP A 222 7.06 3.05 7.56
CA TRP A 222 8.46 3.48 7.54
C TRP A 222 8.62 4.68 6.61
N HIS A 223 9.42 5.67 7.04
CA HIS A 223 9.68 6.88 6.28
C HIS A 223 10.79 6.66 5.25
N GLY A 224 10.42 6.50 3.99
CA GLY A 224 11.37 6.33 2.88
C GLY A 224 12.39 5.22 3.14
N GLN A 225 13.67 5.52 2.87
CA GLN A 225 14.81 4.62 3.10
C GLN A 225 15.48 4.83 4.46
N THR A 226 14.73 5.32 5.44
CA THR A 226 15.23 5.56 6.80
C THR A 226 14.77 4.46 7.77
N ASN A 227 15.24 4.55 9.02
CA ASN A 227 14.73 3.77 10.14
C ASN A 227 13.68 4.53 10.96
N LEU A 228 13.22 5.68 10.46
CA LEU A 228 12.18 6.46 11.13
C LEU A 228 10.80 5.85 10.84
N ARG A 229 9.97 5.82 11.85
CA ARG A 229 8.54 5.60 11.70
C ARG A 229 7.85 6.90 11.34
N GLN A 230 6.88 6.83 10.43
CA GLN A 230 6.04 7.94 10.01
C GLN A 230 4.60 7.61 10.33
N GLY A 231 3.84 8.59 10.72
CA GLY A 231 2.40 8.42 10.94
C GLY A 231 1.68 9.74 11.13
N THR A 232 0.39 9.63 11.35
CA THR A 232 -0.51 10.74 11.55
C THR A 232 -0.79 10.94 13.01
N LEU A 233 -0.63 12.16 13.51
CA LEU A 233 -1.10 12.53 14.83
C LEU A 233 -2.58 12.88 14.77
N LEU A 234 -3.38 12.10 15.48
CA LEU A 234 -4.83 12.29 15.55
C LEU A 234 -5.19 13.59 16.29
N PRO A 235 -6.44 14.09 16.17
CA PRO A 235 -6.89 15.25 16.90
C PRO A 235 -6.59 15.15 18.41
N PRO A 236 -6.13 16.24 19.02
CA PRO A 236 -6.01 17.61 18.48
C PRO A 236 -4.73 17.88 17.69
N GLY A 237 -3.84 16.90 17.50
CA GLY A 237 -2.53 17.08 16.88
C GLY A 237 -2.57 17.53 15.42
N HIS A 238 -3.42 16.91 14.60
CA HIS A 238 -3.58 17.22 13.17
C HIS A 238 -2.24 17.43 12.45
N ALA A 239 -1.34 16.45 12.55
CA ALA A 239 0.01 16.57 12.00
C ALA A 239 0.47 15.25 11.36
N ILE A 240 1.44 15.35 10.47
CA ILE A 240 2.30 14.23 10.09
C ILE A 240 3.63 14.39 10.82
N ALA A 241 4.11 13.32 11.41
CA ALA A 241 5.34 13.31 12.16
C ALA A 241 6.15 12.04 11.89
N THR A 242 7.43 12.10 12.23
CA THR A 242 8.33 10.95 12.30
C THR A 242 8.87 10.76 13.73
N ALA A 243 9.29 9.55 14.03
CA ALA A 243 9.96 9.21 15.29
C ALA A 243 10.97 8.07 15.04
N GLU A 244 12.03 8.03 15.84
CA GLU A 244 12.84 6.81 15.99
C GLU A 244 12.00 5.69 16.60
N VAL A 245 12.40 4.44 16.39
CA VAL A 245 11.61 3.28 16.81
C VAL A 245 11.35 3.29 18.32
N ASP A 246 12.36 3.63 19.11
CA ASP A 246 12.33 3.58 20.58
C ASP A 246 12.14 4.97 21.22
N ASP A 247 11.87 5.99 20.43
CA ASP A 247 11.71 7.35 20.92
C ASP A 247 10.24 7.73 21.05
N ILE A 248 9.90 8.30 22.19
CA ILE A 248 8.59 8.90 22.44
C ILE A 248 8.46 10.26 21.77
N GLU A 249 9.59 10.96 21.55
CA GLU A 249 9.60 12.27 20.95
C GLU A 249 9.35 12.17 19.42
N LYS A 250 8.45 13.01 18.96
CA LYS A 250 8.04 13.06 17.55
C LYS A 250 8.53 14.34 16.91
N THR A 251 9.16 14.19 15.74
CA THR A 251 9.51 15.32 14.89
C THR A 251 8.32 15.63 13.97
N ILE A 252 7.68 16.78 14.18
CA ILE A 252 6.58 17.24 13.34
C ILE A 252 7.15 17.66 11.97
N ILE A 253 6.63 17.04 10.91
CA ILE A 253 6.92 17.43 9.52
C ILE A 253 6.03 18.59 9.12
N CYS A 254 4.72 18.46 9.32
CA CYS A 254 3.78 19.55 9.08
C CYS A 254 2.54 19.40 9.97
N ASN A 255 1.96 20.56 10.34
CA ASN A 255 0.62 20.65 10.88
C ASN A 255 -0.33 21.07 9.77
N GLY A 256 -1.56 20.57 9.78
CA GLY A 256 -2.48 20.88 8.69
C GLY A 256 -3.85 20.23 8.82
N PRO A 257 -4.38 19.70 7.72
CA PRO A 257 -5.64 18.96 7.71
C PRO A 257 -5.64 17.75 8.66
N TYR A 258 -6.80 17.16 8.83
CA TYR A 258 -6.90 15.86 9.49
C TYR A 258 -6.36 14.77 8.55
N PHE A 259 -5.05 14.67 8.46
CA PHE A 259 -4.36 13.60 7.71
C PHE A 259 -4.79 12.23 8.23
N TRP A 260 -4.87 11.24 7.32
CA TRP A 260 -5.31 9.91 7.70
C TRP A 260 -4.33 8.82 7.28
N HIS A 261 -4.33 8.37 6.02
CA HIS A 261 -3.33 7.42 5.53
C HIS A 261 -2.20 8.19 4.83
N SER A 262 -1.00 8.10 5.35
CA SER A 262 0.14 8.83 4.81
C SER A 262 1.21 7.86 4.28
N ALA A 263 1.55 7.97 2.99
CA ALA A 263 2.61 7.20 2.37
C ALA A 263 3.81 8.09 2.05
N SER A 264 5.01 7.60 2.36
CA SER A 264 6.27 8.26 2.04
C SER A 264 6.74 7.87 0.63
N SER A 265 7.34 8.80 -0.09
CA SER A 265 8.16 8.49 -1.26
C SER A 265 9.38 7.66 -0.84
N ARG A 266 9.92 6.88 -1.78
CA ARG A 266 11.06 5.99 -1.48
C ARG A 266 12.31 6.75 -1.01
N ASP A 267 12.54 7.93 -1.53
CA ASP A 267 13.65 8.82 -1.13
C ASP A 267 13.40 9.59 0.18
N GLY A 268 12.17 9.49 0.73
CA GLY A 268 11.77 10.20 1.96
C GLY A 268 11.58 11.71 1.78
N GLN A 269 11.60 12.24 0.57
CA GLN A 269 11.48 13.68 0.34
C GLN A 269 10.03 14.17 0.27
N TRP A 270 9.12 13.25 -0.05
CA TRP A 270 7.71 13.54 -0.25
C TRP A 270 6.82 12.62 0.56
N ILE A 271 5.70 13.15 0.98
CA ILE A 271 4.61 12.37 1.58
C ILE A 271 3.33 12.70 0.83
N ILE A 272 2.53 11.67 0.55
CA ILE A 272 1.16 11.81 0.07
C ILE A 272 0.23 11.30 1.15
N SER A 273 -0.83 12.05 1.47
CA SER A 273 -1.82 11.65 2.47
C SER A 273 -3.23 11.92 1.98
N ASP A 274 -4.14 11.01 2.25
CA ASP A 274 -5.55 11.36 2.25
C ASP A 274 -5.91 12.11 3.53
N THR A 275 -7.10 12.68 3.57
CA THR A 275 -7.60 13.41 4.73
C THR A 275 -8.91 12.79 5.20
N ASN A 276 -9.14 12.88 6.51
CA ASN A 276 -10.41 12.52 7.11
C ASN A 276 -11.36 13.74 7.07
N TRP A 277 -12.39 13.75 7.86
CA TRP A 277 -13.37 14.84 7.84
C TRP A 277 -12.84 16.15 8.47
N PRO A 278 -12.98 17.31 7.81
CA PRO A 278 -13.48 17.50 6.44
C PRO A 278 -12.49 17.03 5.38
N ASP A 279 -12.99 16.34 4.34
CA ASP A 279 -12.14 15.87 3.23
C ASP A 279 -11.57 17.09 2.47
N GLN A 280 -10.24 17.14 2.37
CA GLN A 280 -9.50 18.15 1.61
C GLN A 280 -8.73 17.53 0.42
N GLY A 281 -9.04 16.27 0.11
CA GLY A 281 -8.42 15.52 -0.98
C GLY A 281 -7.08 14.92 -0.60
N LEU A 282 -6.27 14.65 -1.62
CA LEU A 282 -4.92 14.11 -1.47
C LEU A 282 -3.93 15.25 -1.30
N ILE A 283 -3.23 15.25 -0.18
CA ILE A 283 -2.27 16.29 0.18
C ILE A 283 -0.85 15.80 -0.13
N LEU A 284 -0.17 16.52 -1.02
CA LEU A 284 1.27 16.33 -1.27
C LEU A 284 2.06 17.25 -0.34
N ILE A 285 3.03 16.68 0.36
CA ILE A 285 3.85 17.36 1.37
C ILE A 285 5.32 17.22 0.99
N HIS A 286 6.06 18.32 1.00
CA HIS A 286 7.51 18.32 0.90
C HIS A 286 8.12 18.28 2.30
N VAL A 287 8.81 17.19 2.62
CA VAL A 287 9.26 16.85 3.97
C VAL A 287 10.20 17.93 4.55
N THR A 288 11.22 18.34 3.79
CA THR A 288 12.23 19.27 4.27
C THR A 288 11.66 20.65 4.63
N SER A 289 10.66 21.12 3.87
CA SER A 289 10.08 22.46 4.12
C SER A 289 8.82 22.44 4.97
N GLY A 290 8.19 21.27 5.16
CA GLY A 290 6.87 21.12 5.79
C GLY A 290 5.72 21.75 5.00
N ARG A 291 6.00 22.28 3.78
CA ARG A 291 4.95 22.86 2.93
C ARG A 291 4.13 21.77 2.26
N TYR A 292 2.84 22.02 2.10
CA TYR A 292 1.93 21.09 1.47
C TYR A 292 0.88 21.79 0.60
N THR A 293 0.26 21.04 -0.30
CA THR A 293 -0.88 21.50 -1.11
C THR A 293 -1.76 20.29 -1.46
N THR A 294 -3.03 20.56 -1.75
CA THR A 294 -3.90 19.55 -2.36
C THR A 294 -3.42 19.25 -3.77
N LEU A 295 -3.03 18.00 -4.03
CA LEU A 295 -2.65 17.51 -5.36
C LEU A 295 -3.89 17.33 -6.24
N VAL A 296 -4.84 16.55 -5.76
CA VAL A 296 -6.16 16.35 -6.37
C VAL A 296 -7.20 16.16 -5.27
N ASN A 297 -8.45 16.56 -5.57
CA ASN A 297 -9.57 16.27 -4.69
C ASN A 297 -10.48 15.23 -5.35
N PRO A 298 -10.27 13.93 -5.06
CA PRO A 298 -11.02 12.86 -5.70
C PRO A 298 -12.48 12.77 -5.25
N LYS A 299 -12.95 13.67 -4.35
CA LYS A 299 -14.33 13.70 -3.84
C LYS A 299 -14.75 12.35 -3.23
N SER A 300 -13.84 11.67 -2.59
CA SER A 300 -14.13 10.40 -1.93
C SER A 300 -15.08 10.63 -0.76
N LYS A 301 -16.19 9.90 -0.74
CA LYS A 301 -17.10 9.94 0.40
C LYS A 301 -16.61 8.91 1.41
N ILE A 302 -15.95 9.39 2.45
CA ILE A 302 -15.51 8.58 3.58
C ILE A 302 -16.76 8.19 4.36
N GLY A 303 -17.10 6.92 4.35
CA GLY A 303 -18.25 6.37 5.05
C GLY A 303 -17.85 5.20 5.94
N HIS A 304 -18.77 4.74 6.78
CA HIS A 304 -18.57 3.64 7.74
C HIS A 304 -18.14 2.28 7.12
N GLN A 305 -18.02 2.17 5.81
CA GLN A 305 -17.68 0.94 5.10
C GLN A 305 -16.35 1.06 4.36
N ASP A 306 -15.36 1.63 4.95
CA ASP A 306 -13.90 1.68 4.74
C ASP A 306 -13.28 1.42 3.34
N ILE A 307 -14.01 0.89 2.40
CA ILE A 307 -13.57 0.68 1.01
C ILE A 307 -13.45 1.97 0.20
N THR A 308 -13.75 3.12 0.81
CA THR A 308 -13.79 4.41 0.13
C THR A 308 -12.69 5.37 0.54
N HIS A 309 -11.82 4.97 1.48
CA HIS A 309 -10.61 5.73 1.76
C HIS A 309 -9.67 5.68 0.56
N PRO A 310 -9.06 6.82 0.18
CA PRO A 310 -8.17 6.87 -0.98
C PRO A 310 -6.93 5.99 -0.89
N HIS A 311 -6.33 5.79 0.28
CA HIS A 311 -5.13 4.98 0.50
C HIS A 311 -4.02 5.27 -0.53
N PRO A 312 -3.56 6.51 -0.65
CA PRO A 312 -2.62 6.88 -1.69
C PRO A 312 -1.24 6.27 -1.47
N SER A 313 -0.55 5.90 -2.55
CA SER A 313 0.85 5.48 -2.52
C SER A 313 1.61 5.92 -3.76
N PHE A 314 2.94 6.13 -3.62
CA PHE A 314 3.82 6.48 -4.72
C PHE A 314 4.20 5.26 -5.56
N ASN A 315 4.56 5.51 -6.82
CA ASN A 315 5.29 4.55 -7.64
C ASN A 315 6.79 4.53 -7.24
N TRP A 316 7.56 3.60 -7.85
CA TRP A 316 8.98 3.42 -7.54
C TRP A 316 9.85 4.63 -7.87
N ASP A 317 9.45 5.46 -8.85
CA ASP A 317 10.17 6.67 -9.28
C ASP A 317 9.69 7.92 -8.53
N ASN A 318 8.77 7.80 -7.59
CA ASN A 318 8.20 8.88 -6.78
C ASN A 318 7.49 9.98 -7.60
N ASN A 319 7.16 9.76 -8.86
CA ASN A 319 6.58 10.77 -9.76
C ASN A 319 5.09 10.57 -10.05
N MET A 320 4.52 9.46 -9.60
CA MET A 320 3.10 9.14 -9.71
C MET A 320 2.54 8.71 -8.35
N VAL A 321 1.24 8.92 -8.17
CA VAL A 321 0.47 8.35 -7.06
C VAL A 321 -0.71 7.56 -7.59
N VAL A 322 -1.01 6.43 -6.96
CA VAL A 322 -2.23 5.65 -7.15
C VAL A 322 -3.13 5.83 -5.93
N PHE A 323 -4.44 5.83 -6.14
CA PHE A 323 -5.41 6.00 -5.06
C PHE A 323 -6.78 5.47 -5.45
N CYS A 324 -7.69 5.39 -4.47
CA CYS A 324 -9.10 5.06 -4.68
C CYS A 324 -10.00 6.28 -4.52
N SER A 325 -11.16 6.23 -5.17
CA SER A 325 -12.28 7.12 -4.89
C SER A 325 -13.60 6.49 -5.27
N ASN A 326 -14.65 6.83 -4.53
CA ASN A 326 -16.03 6.48 -4.86
C ASN A 326 -16.84 7.66 -5.42
N GLN A 327 -16.19 8.64 -6.03
CA GLN A 327 -16.86 9.81 -6.63
C GLN A 327 -17.91 9.42 -7.68
N THR A 328 -17.79 8.27 -8.30
CA THR A 328 -18.74 7.71 -9.28
C THR A 328 -19.83 6.83 -8.64
N GLY A 329 -19.86 6.72 -7.31
CA GLY A 329 -20.81 5.90 -6.55
C GLY A 329 -20.24 4.58 -6.04
N LEU A 330 -19.24 4.02 -6.72
CA LEU A 330 -18.49 2.81 -6.33
C LEU A 330 -17.01 3.14 -6.27
N SER A 331 -16.27 2.42 -5.41
CA SER A 331 -14.82 2.59 -5.34
C SER A 331 -14.17 2.20 -6.66
N GLN A 332 -13.34 3.09 -7.20
CA GLN A 332 -12.57 2.90 -8.43
C GLN A 332 -11.11 3.27 -8.17
N VAL A 333 -10.21 2.77 -9.03
CA VAL A 333 -8.76 3.02 -8.96
C VAL A 333 -8.37 4.14 -9.90
N TYR A 334 -7.52 5.03 -9.40
CA TYR A 334 -7.05 6.22 -10.12
C TYR A 334 -5.54 6.33 -10.03
N VAL A 335 -4.94 7.00 -11.02
CA VAL A 335 -3.52 7.35 -11.02
C VAL A 335 -3.35 8.81 -11.40
N CYS A 336 -2.39 9.48 -10.77
CA CYS A 336 -2.04 10.87 -11.03
C CYS A 336 -0.53 11.01 -11.15
N GLU A 337 -0.04 11.61 -12.23
CA GLU A 337 1.33 12.15 -12.27
C GLU A 337 1.42 13.37 -11.37
N ILE A 338 2.53 13.51 -10.65
CA ILE A 338 2.79 14.68 -9.83
C ILE A 338 3.46 15.74 -10.72
N PRO A 339 2.79 16.86 -11.01
CA PRO A 339 3.39 17.89 -11.85
C PRO A 339 4.66 18.48 -11.22
N ASP A 340 5.71 18.66 -12.02
CA ASP A 340 6.97 19.27 -11.57
C ASP A 340 6.77 20.68 -11.02
N GLU A 341 5.79 21.43 -11.56
CA GLU A 341 5.45 22.75 -11.07
C GLU A 341 4.98 22.73 -9.61
N ILE A 342 4.20 21.70 -9.21
CA ILE A 342 3.75 21.57 -7.83
C ILE A 342 4.92 21.25 -6.90
N ARG A 343 5.82 20.36 -7.32
CA ARG A 343 7.04 20.07 -6.56
C ARG A 343 7.88 21.30 -6.35
N ASN A 344 8.17 22.01 -7.42
CA ASN A 344 8.96 23.23 -7.39
C ASN A 344 8.30 24.33 -6.51
N GLU A 345 6.98 24.47 -6.56
CA GLU A 345 6.23 25.37 -5.68
C GLU A 345 6.44 25.02 -4.19
N LEU A 346 6.36 23.72 -3.84
CA LEU A 346 6.53 23.27 -2.46
C LEU A 346 7.99 23.36 -2.00
N GLU A 347 8.96 23.12 -2.87
CA GLU A 347 10.38 23.24 -2.57
C GLU A 347 10.79 24.71 -2.36
N THR A 348 10.35 25.62 -3.23
CA THR A 348 10.77 27.02 -3.21
C THR A 348 9.89 27.93 -2.37
N GLY A 349 8.62 27.55 -2.15
CA GLY A 349 7.60 28.41 -1.53
C GLY A 349 6.95 29.41 -2.48
N ASN A 350 7.27 29.37 -3.76
CA ASN A 350 6.71 30.24 -4.77
C ASN A 350 5.42 29.64 -5.34
N LEU A 351 4.31 29.77 -4.60
CA LEU A 351 3.02 29.23 -4.98
C LEU A 351 2.42 30.01 -6.15
N ASN A 352 2.21 29.33 -7.29
CA ASN A 352 1.64 29.92 -8.49
C ASN A 352 0.48 29.10 -9.06
N TYR A 353 -0.61 29.03 -8.32
CA TYR A 353 -1.79 28.23 -8.69
C TYR A 353 -2.39 28.60 -10.06
N ARG A 354 -2.23 29.84 -10.53
CA ARG A 354 -2.82 30.30 -11.79
C ARG A 354 -2.21 29.64 -13.02
N LEU A 355 -0.94 29.28 -12.99
CA LEU A 355 -0.24 28.63 -14.12
C LEU A 355 -0.78 27.23 -14.41
N ARG A 356 -1.29 26.53 -13.41
CA ARG A 356 -1.86 25.18 -13.58
C ARG A 356 -3.14 25.17 -14.42
N TRP A 357 -3.93 26.25 -14.38
CA TRP A 357 -5.17 26.36 -15.13
C TRP A 357 -4.96 26.81 -16.58
N GLN A 358 -3.82 27.37 -16.92
CA GLN A 358 -3.51 27.87 -18.25
C GLN A 358 -2.94 26.79 -19.18
N LYS A 359 -2.52 25.63 -18.65
CA LYS A 359 -2.02 24.47 -19.41
C LYS A 359 -3.09 23.41 -19.57
#